data_923c74b20fc2e9bbc55eed5a247543d4
#
_entry.id   923c74b20fc2e9bbc55eed5a247543d4
#
_cell.length_a   1.000
_cell.length_b   1.000
_cell.length_c   1.000
_cell.angle_alpha   90.00
_cell.angle_beta   90.00
_cell.angle_gamma   90.00
#
_symmetry.space_group_name_H-M   'P 1'
#
loop_
_entity.id
_entity.type
_entity.pdbx_description
1 polymer ?
#
loop_
_entity_poly.entity_id
_entity_poly.type
_entity_poly.pdbx_seq_one_letter_code
_entity_poly.pdbx_strand_id
1 'polypeptide(L)'
;MNIQVDLKGRFKDLFSDGELDLELAEGASVKDLLRQLCEQNSRAAEVFYNRNAALKPNVSITKNGRFIIHLNWLDTTLAEGDQVTIFTLHCGG
;
A
#
# COMPACT_ATOMS: atom_id res chain seq x y z
N MET A 1 15.65 1.94 4.35
CA MET A 1 14.80 3.06 4.82
C MET A 1 13.55 2.56 5.48
N ASN A 2 13.10 3.28 6.46
CA ASN A 2 11.95 2.91 7.27
C ASN A 2 10.70 3.62 6.75
N ILE A 3 9.67 2.83 6.41
CA ILE A 3 8.41 3.37 5.88
C ILE A 3 7.30 2.95 6.83
N GLN A 4 6.45 3.90 7.20
CA GLN A 4 5.30 3.61 8.04
C GLN A 4 4.11 3.30 7.14
N VAL A 5 3.44 2.18 7.41
CA VAL A 5 2.30 1.73 6.61
C VAL A 5 1.06 1.68 7.49
N ASP A 6 0.00 2.33 7.02
CA ASP A 6 -1.31 2.28 7.67
C ASP A 6 -2.28 1.58 6.75
N LEU A 7 -2.86 0.49 7.23
CA LEU A 7 -3.89 -0.24 6.51
C LEU A 7 -5.22 0.03 7.19
N LYS A 8 -6.19 0.53 6.43
CA LYS A 8 -7.47 0.92 6.98
C LYS A 8 -8.60 0.10 6.40
N GLY A 9 -9.72 0.11 7.10
CA GLY A 9 -10.91 -0.60 6.67
C GLY A 9 -10.66 -2.09 6.57
N ARG A 10 -11.04 -2.67 5.44
CA ARG A 10 -10.95 -4.11 5.24
C ARG A 10 -9.53 -4.65 5.20
N PHE A 11 -8.54 -3.78 5.03
CA PHE A 11 -7.15 -4.21 4.99
C PHE A 11 -6.52 -4.29 6.38
N LYS A 12 -7.21 -3.76 7.37
CA LYS A 12 -6.67 -3.64 8.72
C LYS A 12 -6.28 -4.98 9.32
N ASP A 13 -7.04 -6.01 9.03
CA ASP A 13 -6.83 -7.33 9.61
C ASP A 13 -5.69 -8.12 8.97
N LEU A 14 -5.09 -7.59 7.91
CA LEU A 14 -3.98 -8.26 7.26
C LEU A 14 -2.72 -8.25 8.12
N PHE A 15 -2.51 -7.19 8.90
CA PHE A 15 -1.32 -7.02 9.73
C PHE A 15 -1.72 -6.35 11.04
N SER A 16 -1.55 -7.08 12.15
CA SER A 16 -1.79 -6.55 13.51
C SER A 16 -2.98 -5.58 13.54
N ASP A 17 -2.78 -4.38 14.00
CA ASP A 17 -3.84 -3.37 14.09
C ASP A 17 -3.89 -2.47 12.86
N GLY A 18 -3.32 -2.91 11.75
CA GLY A 18 -3.29 -2.13 10.53
C GLY A 18 -2.14 -1.15 10.46
N GLU A 19 -1.28 -1.15 11.45
CA GLU A 19 -0.11 -0.27 11.45
C GLU A 19 1.15 -1.09 11.52
N LEU A 20 2.09 -0.84 10.63
CA LEU A 20 3.36 -1.54 10.66
C LEU A 20 4.45 -0.68 10.05
N ASP A 21 5.69 -0.97 10.46
CA ASP A 21 6.87 -0.34 9.89
C ASP A 21 7.54 -1.33 8.95
N LEU A 22 7.88 -0.88 7.76
CA LEU A 22 8.58 -1.70 6.79
C LEU A 22 9.96 -1.13 6.53
N GLU A 23 10.92 -2.04 6.47
CA GLU A 23 12.28 -1.71 6.06
C GLU A 23 12.39 -1.99 4.57
N LEU A 24 12.67 -0.96 3.78
CA LEU A 24 12.78 -1.07 2.33
C LEU A 24 14.14 -0.57 1.88
N ALA A 25 14.60 -1.06 0.74
CA ALA A 25 15.84 -0.60 0.15
C ALA A 25 15.70 0.85 -0.33
N GLU A 26 16.81 1.58 -0.33
CA GLU A 26 16.82 2.93 -0.87
C GLU A 26 16.32 2.91 -2.32
N GLY A 27 15.48 3.88 -2.65
CA GLY A 27 14.93 3.99 -3.98
C GLY A 27 13.73 3.10 -4.25
N ALA A 28 13.26 2.37 -3.26
CA ALA A 28 12.09 1.51 -3.42
C ALA A 28 10.85 2.33 -3.76
N SER A 29 9.94 1.72 -4.50
CA SER A 29 8.69 2.35 -4.91
C SER A 29 7.50 1.80 -4.14
N VAL A 30 6.33 2.39 -4.37
CA VAL A 30 5.08 1.87 -3.80
C VAL A 30 4.86 0.42 -4.26
N LYS A 31 5.21 0.11 -5.50
CA LYS A 31 5.10 -1.26 -6.01
C LYS A 31 5.95 -2.23 -5.16
N ASP A 32 7.16 -1.83 -4.82
CA ASP A 32 8.03 -2.65 -3.98
C ASP A 32 7.45 -2.84 -2.59
N LEU A 33 6.83 -1.80 -2.05
CA LEU A 33 6.17 -1.88 -0.76
C LEU A 33 5.03 -2.90 -0.78
N LEU A 34 4.18 -2.83 -1.81
CA LEU A 34 3.07 -3.77 -1.95
C LEU A 34 3.58 -5.21 -2.11
N ARG A 35 4.67 -5.38 -2.87
CA ARG A 35 5.25 -6.70 -3.04
C ARG A 35 5.71 -7.28 -1.70
N GLN A 36 6.35 -6.45 -0.88
CA GLN A 36 6.82 -6.92 0.42
C GLN A 36 5.67 -7.28 1.34
N LEU A 37 4.57 -6.51 1.31
CA LEU A 37 3.38 -6.85 2.09
C LEU A 37 2.84 -8.21 1.65
N CYS A 38 2.80 -8.46 0.35
CA CYS A 38 2.31 -9.74 -0.17
C CYS A 38 3.23 -10.91 0.21
N GLU A 39 4.53 -10.65 0.31
CA GLU A 39 5.47 -11.67 0.74
C GLU A 39 5.28 -12.03 2.21
N GLN A 40 4.93 -11.05 3.03
CA GLN A 40 4.71 -11.27 4.46
C GLN A 40 3.35 -11.90 4.76
N ASN A 41 2.37 -11.66 3.90
CA ASN A 41 1.03 -12.21 4.08
C ASN A 41 0.42 -12.47 2.70
N SER A 42 0.30 -13.76 2.36
CA SER A 42 -0.19 -14.15 1.04
C SER A 42 -1.62 -13.68 0.76
N ARG A 43 -2.42 -13.46 1.81
CA ARG A 43 -3.78 -12.94 1.64
C ARG A 43 -3.79 -11.52 1.10
N ALA A 44 -2.70 -10.78 1.30
CA ALA A 44 -2.61 -9.41 0.81
C ALA A 44 -2.78 -9.35 -0.70
N ALA A 45 -2.20 -10.31 -1.41
CA ALA A 45 -2.32 -10.34 -2.87
C ALA A 45 -3.76 -10.49 -3.32
N GLU A 46 -4.56 -11.27 -2.58
CA GLU A 46 -5.96 -11.49 -2.92
C GLU A 46 -6.83 -10.27 -2.71
N VAL A 47 -6.47 -9.43 -1.73
CA VAL A 47 -7.26 -8.22 -1.46
C VAL A 47 -6.79 -7.02 -2.25
N PHE A 48 -5.51 -6.97 -2.62
CA PHE A 48 -4.98 -5.85 -3.39
C PHE A 48 -5.15 -6.00 -4.90
N TYR A 49 -4.97 -7.21 -5.42
CA TYR A 49 -4.89 -7.43 -6.87
C TYR A 49 -6.05 -8.27 -7.39
N ASN A 50 -6.41 -8.02 -8.65
CA ASN A 50 -7.40 -8.83 -9.33
C ASN A 50 -6.71 -10.00 -10.05
N ARG A 51 -7.48 -10.78 -10.82
CA ARG A 51 -6.95 -11.97 -11.49
C ARG A 51 -5.85 -11.66 -12.49
N ASN A 52 -5.84 -10.44 -13.01
CA ASN A 52 -4.85 -10.03 -14.02
C ASN A 52 -3.62 -9.43 -13.37
N ALA A 53 -3.47 -9.58 -12.08
CA ALA A 53 -2.37 -9.02 -11.30
C ALA A 53 -2.31 -7.50 -11.36
N ALA A 54 -3.45 -6.87 -11.61
CA ALA A 54 -3.58 -5.42 -11.56
C ALA A 54 -4.23 -5.01 -10.24
N LEU A 55 -3.83 -3.86 -9.73
CA LEU A 55 -4.40 -3.34 -8.49
C LEU A 55 -5.91 -3.16 -8.66
N LYS A 56 -6.68 -3.62 -7.69
CA LYS A 56 -8.13 -3.47 -7.76
C LYS A 56 -8.52 -2.00 -7.79
N PRO A 57 -9.53 -1.62 -8.60
CA PRO A 57 -9.89 -0.21 -8.74
C PRO A 57 -10.30 0.49 -7.45
N ASN A 58 -10.81 -0.25 -6.49
CA ASN A 58 -11.26 0.34 -5.23
C ASN A 58 -10.16 0.46 -4.18
N VAL A 59 -8.94 0.00 -4.50
CA VAL A 59 -7.80 0.16 -3.58
C VAL A 59 -7.22 1.53 -3.81
N SER A 60 -7.16 2.32 -2.75
CA SER A 60 -6.59 3.67 -2.79
C SER A 60 -5.34 3.72 -1.94
N ILE A 61 -4.34 4.43 -2.42
CA ILE A 61 -3.05 4.54 -1.73
C ILE A 61 -2.62 6.00 -1.71
N THR A 62 -2.22 6.46 -0.53
CA THR A 62 -1.65 7.80 -0.40
C THR A 62 -0.25 7.71 0.16
N LYS A 63 0.58 8.67 -0.24
CA LYS A 63 1.91 8.86 0.33
C LYS A 63 1.92 10.22 0.99
N ASN A 64 2.11 10.24 2.30
CA ASN A 64 2.08 11.47 3.09
C ASN A 64 0.81 12.29 2.80
N GLY A 65 -0.31 11.60 2.68
CA GLY A 65 -1.60 12.24 2.46
C GLY A 65 -1.96 12.57 1.02
N ARG A 66 -1.06 12.29 0.08
CA ARG A 66 -1.31 12.58 -1.34
C ARG A 66 -1.58 11.29 -2.09
N PHE A 67 -2.67 11.28 -2.87
CA PHE A 67 -3.00 10.11 -3.68
C PHE A 67 -1.89 9.85 -4.71
N ILE A 68 -1.43 8.60 -4.78
CA ILE A 68 -0.34 8.26 -5.69
C ILE A 68 -0.75 8.37 -7.15
N ILE A 69 -2.06 8.36 -7.44
CA ILE A 69 -2.54 8.58 -8.80
C ILE A 69 -2.16 9.98 -9.31
N HIS A 70 -1.95 10.92 -8.41
CA HIS A 70 -1.50 12.27 -8.76
C HIS A 70 0.02 12.42 -8.68
N LEU A 71 0.71 11.34 -8.37
CA LEU A 71 2.16 11.30 -8.32
C LEU A 71 2.64 10.44 -9.48
N ASN A 72 3.39 9.39 -9.19
CA ASN A 72 3.89 8.50 -10.22
C ASN A 72 3.29 7.10 -10.13
N TRP A 73 2.07 7.01 -9.59
CA TRP A 73 1.33 5.75 -9.42
C TRP A 73 2.20 4.74 -8.65
N LEU A 74 2.22 3.50 -9.11
CA LEU A 74 2.98 2.46 -8.42
C LEU A 74 4.49 2.65 -8.50
N ASP A 75 4.96 3.49 -9.41
CA ASP A 75 6.37 3.82 -9.53
C ASP A 75 6.79 4.99 -8.65
N THR A 76 5.87 5.52 -7.85
CA THR A 76 6.19 6.59 -6.90
C THR A 76 7.28 6.11 -5.96
N THR A 77 8.41 6.84 -5.91
CA THR A 77 9.51 6.47 -5.04
C THR A 77 9.24 6.91 -3.62
N LEU A 78 9.76 6.13 -2.69
CA LEU A 78 9.60 6.38 -1.26
C LEU A 78 10.91 6.90 -0.66
N ALA A 79 10.79 7.61 0.45
CA ALA A 79 11.94 8.15 1.16
C ALA A 79 11.81 7.81 2.64
N GLU A 80 12.92 7.90 3.35
CA GLU A 80 12.97 7.62 4.78
C GLU A 80 11.87 8.39 5.52
N GLY A 81 11.09 7.66 6.31
CA GLY A 81 10.05 8.27 7.14
C GLY A 81 8.73 8.55 6.45
N ASP A 82 8.62 8.19 5.17
CA ASP A 82 7.34 8.37 4.46
C ASP A 82 6.25 7.51 5.10
N GLN A 83 5.02 8.02 5.02
CA GLN A 83 3.85 7.31 5.50
C GLN A 83 2.97 6.94 4.31
N VAL A 84 2.69 5.66 4.17
CA VAL A 84 1.84 5.15 3.09
C VAL A 84 0.57 4.60 3.71
N THR A 85 -0.58 5.08 3.24
CA THR A 85 -1.88 4.64 3.73
C THR A 85 -2.60 3.90 2.62
N ILE A 86 -3.14 2.73 2.93
CA ILE A 86 -3.89 1.89 1.99
C ILE A 86 -5.30 1.71 2.53
N PHE A 87 -6.28 2.05 1.72
CA PHE A 87 -7.68 2.00 2.14
C PHE A 87 -8.58 1.74 0.95
N THR A 88 -9.85 1.45 1.23
CA THR A 88 -10.85 1.24 0.18
C THR A 88 -11.67 2.50 0.03
N LEU A 89 -11.73 3.01 -1.19
CA LEU A 89 -12.55 4.17 -1.48
C LEU A 89 -13.92 3.70 -1.91
N HIS A 90 -14.95 4.09 -1.14
CA HIS A 90 -16.31 3.77 -1.48
C HIS A 90 -16.93 4.97 -2.19
N CYS A 91 -17.30 4.76 -3.44
CA CYS A 91 -17.97 5.79 -4.22
C CYS A 91 -19.47 5.51 -4.24
N GLY A 92 -20.22 6.46 -3.75
CA GLY A 92 -21.62 6.48 -4.02
C GLY A 92 -22.48 5.43 -3.35
N GLY A 93 -22.13 5.08 -2.19
CA GLY A 93 -23.03 4.29 -1.38
C GLY A 93 -23.31 2.89 -1.79
#